data_e8b23e675973203bf859fffa1e6a9cc5
#
_entry.id   e8b23e675973203bf859fffa1e6a9cc5
#
_cell.length_a   1.000
_cell.length_b   1.000
_cell.length_c   1.000
_cell.angle_alpha   90.00
_cell.angle_beta   90.00
_cell.angle_gamma   90.00
#
_symmetry.space_group_name_H-M   'P 1'
#
loop_
_entity.id
_entity.type
_entity.pdbx_description
1 polymer ?
#
loop_
_entity_poly.entity_id
_entity_poly.type
_entity_poly.pdbx_seq_one_letter_code
_entity_poly.pdbx_strand_id
1 'polypeptide(L)'
;EDTSSARRAMKTIIEDAGQMLQALDQMDGHLPTWWTNKMAVAANNLNKMRDYLLVPSSELRGAAENIADLKFADRMRDREEFSD
;
A
#
# COMPACT_ATOMS: atom_id res chain seq x y z
N GLU A 1 -21.56 -3.70 4.43
CA GLU A 1 -21.13 -2.42 4.96
C GLU A 1 -21.16 -1.34 3.90
N ASP A 2 -21.32 -0.12 4.35
CA ASP A 2 -21.50 1.02 3.48
C ASP A 2 -20.17 1.47 2.87
N THR A 3 -20.18 1.64 1.55
CA THR A 3 -18.97 2.11 0.86
C THR A 3 -18.68 3.58 1.11
N SER A 4 -19.65 4.36 1.59
CA SER A 4 -19.38 5.78 1.81
C SER A 4 -18.40 6.04 2.94
N SER A 5 -18.43 5.21 3.98
CA SER A 5 -17.42 5.24 5.06
C SER A 5 -16.02 4.96 4.49
N ALA A 6 -15.92 3.94 3.65
CA ALA A 6 -14.65 3.58 3.04
C ALA A 6 -14.13 4.69 2.13
N ARG A 7 -15.01 5.35 1.40
CA ARG A 7 -14.61 6.47 0.55
C ARG A 7 -14.05 7.62 1.35
N ARG A 8 -14.71 7.95 2.47
CA ARG A 8 -14.24 9.04 3.33
C ARG A 8 -12.88 8.71 3.93
N ALA A 9 -12.74 7.46 4.40
CA ALA A 9 -11.46 7.03 4.94
C ALA A 9 -10.37 7.07 3.88
N MET A 10 -10.70 6.67 2.66
CA MET A 10 -9.73 6.69 1.57
C MET A 10 -9.29 8.11 1.23
N LYS A 11 -10.22 9.05 1.23
CA LYS A 11 -9.87 10.46 1.00
C LYS A 11 -8.92 10.97 2.07
N THR A 12 -9.16 10.60 3.33
CA THR A 12 -8.27 10.96 4.41
C THR A 12 -6.88 10.38 4.20
N ILE A 13 -6.81 9.12 3.78
CA ILE A 13 -5.53 8.48 3.50
C ILE A 13 -4.78 9.20 2.38
N ILE A 14 -5.49 9.58 1.33
CA ILE A 14 -4.87 10.31 0.22
C ILE A 14 -4.31 11.64 0.69
N GLU A 15 -5.08 12.38 1.48
CA GLU A 15 -4.64 13.66 2.01
C GLU A 15 -3.43 13.51 2.91
N ASP A 16 -3.50 12.55 3.85
CA ASP A 16 -2.42 12.33 4.78
C ASP A 16 -1.16 11.88 4.05
N ALA A 17 -1.32 10.98 3.09
CA ALA A 17 -0.19 10.49 2.30
C ALA A 17 0.47 11.62 1.52
N GLY A 18 -0.35 12.50 0.93
CA GLY A 18 0.18 13.66 0.20
C GLY A 18 0.96 14.60 1.08
N GLN A 19 0.42 14.89 2.28
CA GLN A 19 1.08 15.76 3.22
C GLN A 19 2.39 15.16 3.73
N MET A 20 2.37 13.86 4.01
CA MET A 20 3.58 13.17 4.45
C MET A 20 4.64 13.14 3.36
N LEU A 21 4.23 12.93 2.13
CA LEU A 21 5.17 12.91 1.02
C LEU A 21 5.84 14.27 0.86
N GLN A 22 5.07 15.35 0.95
CA GLN A 22 5.64 16.69 0.90
C GLN A 22 6.63 16.91 2.03
N ALA A 23 6.28 16.47 3.24
CA ALA A 23 7.16 16.63 4.38
C ALA A 23 8.45 15.83 4.18
N LEU A 24 8.34 14.61 3.68
CA LEU A 24 9.51 13.77 3.44
C LEU A 24 10.43 14.37 2.38
N ASP A 25 9.85 14.99 1.36
CA ASP A 25 10.64 15.63 0.30
C ASP A 25 11.49 16.78 0.82
N GLN A 26 11.07 17.38 1.93
CA GLN A 26 11.78 18.52 2.53
C GLN A 26 12.63 18.13 3.72
N MET A 27 12.55 16.89 4.14
CA MET A 27 13.32 16.42 5.29
C MET A 27 14.73 16.03 4.87
N ASP A 28 15.63 16.28 5.81
CA ASP A 28 17.04 15.96 5.62
C ASP A 28 17.49 15.24 6.88
N GLY A 29 17.53 13.92 6.85
CA GLY A 29 17.89 13.16 8.02
C GLY A 29 17.15 11.84 8.06
N HIS A 30 17.05 11.29 9.27
CA HIS A 30 16.54 9.95 9.47
C HIS A 30 15.18 9.97 10.16
N LEU A 31 14.37 8.97 9.83
CA LEU A 31 13.10 8.75 10.50
C LEU A 31 13.27 7.73 11.60
N PRO A 32 12.47 7.83 12.67
CA PRO A 32 12.51 6.80 13.70
C PRO A 32 12.05 5.46 13.14
N THR A 33 12.60 4.39 13.68
CA THR A 33 12.26 3.04 13.24
C THR A 33 10.77 2.74 13.36
N TRP A 34 10.15 3.22 14.45
CA TRP A 34 8.72 2.96 14.63
C TRP A 34 7.88 3.57 13.51
N TRP A 35 8.31 4.73 12.99
CA TRP A 35 7.58 5.39 11.92
C TRP A 35 7.67 4.58 10.62
N THR A 36 8.90 4.17 10.26
CA THR A 36 9.09 3.37 9.05
C THR A 36 8.42 2.01 9.13
N ASN A 37 8.39 1.42 10.33
CA ASN A 37 7.69 0.16 10.52
C ASN A 37 6.19 0.32 10.32
N LYS A 38 5.60 1.39 10.86
CA LYS A 38 4.18 1.64 10.65
C LYS A 38 3.87 1.92 9.19
N MET A 39 4.74 2.62 8.51
CA MET A 39 4.55 2.91 7.09
C MET A 39 4.59 1.61 6.27
N ALA A 40 5.50 0.71 6.59
CA ALA A 40 5.58 -0.57 5.89
C ALA A 40 4.29 -1.38 6.06
N VAL A 41 3.75 -1.41 7.29
CA VAL A 41 2.50 -2.11 7.55
C VAL A 41 1.34 -1.45 6.80
N ALA A 42 1.28 -0.13 6.82
CA ALA A 42 0.22 0.61 6.14
C ALA A 42 0.25 0.36 4.63
N ALA A 43 1.44 0.41 4.04
CA ALA A 43 1.59 0.19 2.60
C ALA A 43 1.16 -1.24 2.23
N ASN A 44 1.56 -2.21 3.03
CA ASN A 44 1.19 -3.60 2.81
C ASN A 44 -0.32 -3.79 2.89
N ASN A 45 -0.95 -3.18 3.91
CA ASN A 45 -2.39 -3.26 4.08
C ASN A 45 -3.13 -2.59 2.91
N LEU A 46 -2.65 -1.45 2.46
CA LEU A 46 -3.26 -0.76 1.34
C LEU A 46 -3.19 -1.60 0.06
N ASN A 47 -2.06 -2.25 -0.17
CA ASN A 47 -1.90 -3.13 -1.32
C ASN A 47 -2.89 -4.29 -1.29
N LYS A 48 -3.05 -4.90 -0.13
CA LYS A 48 -4.00 -6.00 0.03
C LYS A 48 -5.44 -5.55 -0.19
N MET A 49 -5.77 -4.40 0.35
CA MET A 49 -7.10 -3.84 0.19
C MET A 49 -7.40 -3.48 -1.26
N ARG A 50 -6.40 -2.91 -1.93
CA ARG A 50 -6.51 -2.61 -3.35
C ARG A 50 -6.75 -3.87 -4.17
N ASP A 51 -5.96 -4.91 -3.91
CA ASP A 51 -6.07 -6.15 -4.64
C ASP A 51 -7.45 -6.78 -4.44
N TYR A 52 -8.00 -6.67 -3.23
CA TYR A 52 -9.35 -7.18 -2.96
C TYR A 52 -10.39 -6.51 -3.87
N LEU A 53 -10.30 -5.20 -4.02
CA LEU A 53 -11.26 -4.46 -4.81
C LEU A 53 -11.10 -4.67 -6.32
N LEU A 54 -9.87 -4.90 -6.75
CA LEU A 54 -9.57 -4.99 -8.19
C LEU A 54 -9.64 -6.41 -8.74
N VAL A 55 -9.65 -7.42 -7.87
CA VAL A 55 -9.82 -8.81 -8.30
C VAL A 55 -11.32 -9.12 -8.37
N PRO A 56 -11.83 -9.48 -9.56
CA PRO A 56 -13.28 -9.50 -9.77
C PRO A 56 -14.04 -10.65 -9.13
N SER A 57 -13.41 -11.75 -8.75
CA SER A 57 -14.16 -12.86 -8.15
C SER A 57 -13.36 -13.52 -7.05
N SER A 58 -14.09 -13.99 -6.03
CA SER A 58 -13.46 -14.66 -4.91
C SER A 58 -12.86 -16.02 -5.29
N GLU A 59 -13.42 -16.66 -6.32
CA GLU A 59 -12.84 -17.91 -6.83
C GLU A 59 -11.50 -17.66 -7.46
N LEU A 60 -11.41 -16.63 -8.28
CA LEU A 60 -10.15 -16.24 -8.87
C LEU A 60 -9.19 -15.76 -7.81
N ARG A 61 -9.70 -15.14 -6.77
CA ARG A 61 -8.87 -14.70 -5.67
C ARG A 61 -8.21 -15.87 -4.96
N GLY A 62 -8.96 -16.94 -4.70
CA GLY A 62 -8.40 -18.11 -4.07
C GLY A 62 -7.28 -18.73 -4.88
N ALA A 63 -7.46 -18.82 -6.20
CA ALA A 63 -6.41 -19.30 -7.10
C ALA A 63 -5.30 -18.27 -7.23
N ALA A 64 -5.65 -17.00 -7.23
CA ALA A 64 -4.70 -15.92 -7.45
C ALA A 64 -3.82 -15.63 -6.24
N GLU A 65 -4.21 -16.05 -5.06
CA GLU A 65 -3.39 -15.78 -3.88
C GLU A 65 -2.01 -16.41 -4.00
N ASN A 66 -1.94 -17.64 -4.49
CA ASN A 66 -0.65 -18.30 -4.70
C ASN A 66 0.14 -17.63 -5.81
N ILE A 67 -0.53 -17.23 -6.87
CA ILE A 67 0.12 -16.55 -7.99
C ILE A 67 0.46 -15.12 -7.60
N ALA A 68 -0.42 -14.47 -6.85
CA ALA A 68 -0.23 -13.08 -6.43
C ALA A 68 0.99 -12.92 -5.52
N ASP A 69 1.25 -13.90 -4.67
CA ASP A 69 2.42 -13.84 -3.80
C ASP A 69 3.70 -13.79 -4.61
N LEU A 70 3.77 -14.60 -5.66
CA LEU A 70 4.95 -14.61 -6.53
C LEU A 70 5.07 -13.30 -7.31
N LYS A 71 3.95 -12.84 -7.87
CA LYS A 71 3.95 -11.59 -8.62
C LYS A 71 4.21 -10.39 -7.74
N PHE A 72 3.72 -10.44 -6.51
CA PHE A 72 3.93 -9.37 -5.56
C PHE A 72 5.42 -9.26 -5.22
N ALA A 73 6.06 -10.39 -5.01
CA ALA A 73 7.50 -10.40 -4.73
C ALA A 73 8.28 -9.83 -5.90
N ASP A 74 7.90 -10.20 -7.13
CA ASP A 74 8.55 -9.67 -8.32
C ASP A 74 8.36 -8.17 -8.46
N ARG A 75 7.15 -7.69 -8.19
CA ARG A 75 6.89 -6.24 -8.23
C ARG A 75 7.67 -5.47 -7.20
N MET A 76 7.79 -6.02 -6.01
CA MET A 76 8.57 -5.37 -4.97
C MET A 76 10.04 -5.34 -5.32
N ARG A 77 10.51 -6.40 -5.95
CA ARG A 77 11.88 -6.44 -6.43
C ARG A 77 12.15 -5.37 -7.47
N ASP A 78 11.20 -5.22 -8.40
CA ASP A 78 11.30 -4.19 -9.44
C ASP A 78 11.29 -2.79 -8.84
N ARG A 79 10.47 -2.57 -7.81
CA ARG A 79 10.45 -1.28 -7.13
C ARG A 79 11.77 -0.96 -6.45
N GLU A 80 12.38 -1.96 -5.86
CA GLU A 80 13.66 -1.77 -5.21
C GLU A 80 14.72 -1.37 -6.23
N GLU A 81 14.69 -1.99 -7.39
CA GLU A 81 15.61 -1.62 -8.46
C GLU A 81 15.39 -0.19 -8.90
N PHE A 82 14.14 0.24 -8.98
CA PHE A 82 13.84 1.62 -9.33
C PHE A 82 14.23 2.62 -8.26
N SER A 83 14.20 2.20 -7.01
CA SER A 83 14.54 3.07 -5.90
C SER A 83 16.03 3.41 -5.86
N ASP A 84 16.82 2.58 -6.44
CA ASP A 84 18.25 2.79 -6.52
C ASP A 84 18.61 3.78 -7.61
#